data_fe71affc278157e86f3855bc22e0c609
#
_entry.id   fe71affc278157e86f3855bc22e0c609
#
_cell.length_a   1.000
_cell.length_b   1.000
_cell.length_c   1.000
_cell.angle_alpha   90.00
_cell.angle_beta   90.00
_cell.angle_gamma   90.00
#
_symmetry.space_group_name_H-M   'P 1'
#
loop_
_entity.id
_entity.type
_entity.pdbx_description
1 polymer ?
#
loop_
_entity_poly.entity_id
_entity_poly.type
_entity_poly.pdbx_seq_one_letter_code
_entity_poly.pdbx_strand_id
1 'polypeptide(L)'
;VARRPLIAGNWKMHKTHLEGVQLTQKLAWALTSEDTDAVEVAVCPPFTALRSVGTLIDGDKLPIALGAQDCHPEAQGAYTGEVSAPMLAKLGVQYVIVGHSERRQYAGEDDELVNRKARAVLGAGMRPIVCVGEVLEEREGGRTAEVVQGQVRGSLAGLGGEQVAGLVVAYEPVWAIGTGRAATADDAQETIAVIRATIAEVAGQAAADEVRIQYGGSVKAANAEELAAKPDVDGALVGGASLDADEFALIVKGSARRAR
;
A
#
# COMPACT_ATOMS: atom_id res chain seq x y z
N VAL A 1 6.64 10.22 17.41
CA VAL A 1 5.94 8.97 17.73
C VAL A 1 6.41 7.92 16.73
N ALA A 2 6.81 6.74 17.21
CA ALA A 2 7.21 5.66 16.30
C ALA A 2 5.94 5.11 15.61
N ARG A 3 5.86 5.23 14.29
CA ARG A 3 4.77 4.65 13.50
C ARG A 3 5.02 3.15 13.30
N ARG A 4 4.04 2.30 13.63
CA ARG A 4 4.13 0.86 13.40
C ARG A 4 4.19 0.59 11.89
N PRO A 5 5.23 -0.10 11.37
CA PRO A 5 5.35 -0.36 9.95
C PRO A 5 4.17 -1.19 9.41
N LEU A 6 3.78 -0.94 8.15
CA LEU A 6 2.83 -1.76 7.41
C LEU A 6 3.53 -2.41 6.22
N ILE A 7 3.53 -3.73 6.16
CA ILE A 7 4.00 -4.50 5.00
C ILE A 7 2.78 -5.09 4.31
N ALA A 8 2.43 -4.54 3.15
CA ALA A 8 1.27 -4.93 2.35
C ALA A 8 1.71 -5.66 1.08
N GLY A 9 1.21 -6.87 0.87
CA GLY A 9 1.50 -7.68 -0.32
C GLY A 9 0.46 -7.44 -1.42
N ASN A 10 0.81 -6.68 -2.45
CA ASN A 10 0.00 -6.53 -3.65
C ASN A 10 0.25 -7.71 -4.59
N TRP A 11 -0.67 -8.66 -4.63
CA TRP A 11 -0.53 -9.85 -5.48
C TRP A 11 -0.79 -9.58 -6.96
N LYS A 12 -1.27 -8.39 -7.27
CA LYS A 12 -1.64 -8.01 -8.64
C LYS A 12 -2.58 -9.06 -9.25
N MET A 13 -2.45 -9.40 -10.52
CA MET A 13 -3.28 -10.39 -11.21
C MET A 13 -2.65 -11.79 -11.12
N HIS A 14 -2.44 -12.28 -9.88
CA HIS A 14 -1.88 -13.60 -9.61
C HIS A 14 -2.69 -14.35 -8.57
N LYS A 15 -2.57 -15.66 -8.59
CA LYS A 15 -3.21 -16.62 -7.68
C LYS A 15 -4.72 -16.75 -7.89
N THR A 16 -5.15 -17.99 -8.03
CA THR A 16 -6.55 -18.38 -7.86
C THR A 16 -6.95 -18.29 -6.39
N HIS A 17 -8.23 -18.41 -6.09
CA HIS A 17 -8.71 -18.35 -4.71
C HIS A 17 -8.12 -19.46 -3.80
N LEU A 18 -7.90 -20.68 -4.32
CA LEU A 18 -7.28 -21.76 -3.54
C LEU A 18 -5.78 -21.53 -3.32
N GLU A 19 -5.04 -21.08 -4.34
CA GLU A 19 -3.64 -20.73 -4.20
C GLU A 19 -3.45 -19.54 -3.23
N GLY A 20 -4.39 -18.59 -3.22
CA GLY A 20 -4.41 -17.47 -2.28
C GLY A 20 -4.59 -17.94 -0.84
N VAL A 21 -5.49 -18.88 -0.59
CA VAL A 21 -5.66 -19.52 0.73
C VAL A 21 -4.36 -20.20 1.18
N GLN A 22 -3.75 -21.02 0.29
CA GLN A 22 -2.50 -21.73 0.60
C GLN A 22 -1.35 -20.76 0.89
N LEU A 23 -1.21 -19.69 0.10
CA LEU A 23 -0.17 -18.67 0.30
C LEU A 23 -0.35 -17.95 1.64
N THR A 24 -1.57 -17.52 1.97
CA THR A 24 -1.87 -16.85 3.23
C THR A 24 -1.60 -17.75 4.44
N GLN A 25 -1.97 -19.03 4.36
CA GLN A 25 -1.72 -19.99 5.42
C GLN A 25 -0.23 -20.25 5.64
N LYS A 26 0.55 -20.42 4.55
CA LYS A 26 2.01 -20.56 4.63
C LYS A 26 2.67 -19.31 5.23
N LEU A 27 2.22 -18.12 4.83
CA LEU A 27 2.71 -16.87 5.39
C LEU A 27 2.44 -16.81 6.90
N ALA A 28 1.22 -17.14 7.34
CA ALA A 28 0.87 -17.14 8.76
C ALA A 28 1.75 -18.09 9.58
N TRP A 29 2.10 -19.26 9.04
CA TRP A 29 3.01 -20.21 9.72
C TRP A 29 4.47 -19.75 9.74
N ALA A 30 4.90 -18.94 8.78
CA ALA A 30 6.26 -18.42 8.71
C ALA A 30 6.50 -17.22 9.65
N LEU A 31 5.44 -16.57 10.13
CA LEU A 31 5.50 -15.40 11.02
C LEU A 31 5.30 -15.82 12.49
N THR A 32 6.02 -15.17 13.40
CA THR A 32 5.83 -15.30 14.84
C THR A 32 4.92 -14.19 15.37
N SER A 33 4.41 -14.33 16.59
CA SER A 33 3.68 -13.24 17.26
C SER A 33 4.53 -11.99 17.44
N GLU A 34 5.83 -12.16 17.74
CA GLU A 34 6.76 -11.02 17.85
C GLU A 34 6.88 -10.24 16.54
N ASP A 35 6.92 -10.94 15.38
CA ASP A 35 6.96 -10.31 14.06
C ASP A 35 5.67 -9.49 13.81
N THR A 36 4.52 -10.08 14.11
CA THR A 36 3.20 -9.46 13.85
C THR A 36 2.82 -8.42 14.90
N ASP A 37 3.42 -8.42 16.08
CA ASP A 37 3.30 -7.33 17.07
C ASP A 37 4.12 -6.10 16.63
N ALA A 38 5.32 -6.32 16.07
CA ALA A 38 6.21 -5.26 15.62
C ALA A 38 5.75 -4.63 14.28
N VAL A 39 5.20 -5.44 13.37
CA VAL A 39 4.82 -5.04 12.00
C VAL A 39 3.38 -5.42 11.72
N GLU A 40 2.60 -4.50 11.17
CA GLU A 40 1.29 -4.84 10.60
C GLU A 40 1.47 -5.48 9.22
N VAL A 41 0.85 -6.63 9.01
CA VAL A 41 0.95 -7.39 7.74
C VAL A 41 -0.38 -7.41 7.04
N ALA A 42 -0.41 -7.09 5.74
CA ALA A 42 -1.61 -7.16 4.93
C ALA A 42 -1.34 -7.96 3.64
N VAL A 43 -2.38 -8.65 3.14
CA VAL A 43 -2.38 -9.28 1.82
C VAL A 43 -3.50 -8.71 0.98
N CYS A 44 -3.19 -8.30 -0.25
CA CYS A 44 -4.13 -7.71 -1.20
C CYS A 44 -4.28 -8.65 -2.42
N PRO A 45 -5.12 -9.70 -2.32
CA PRO A 45 -5.38 -10.62 -3.41
C PRO A 45 -6.28 -9.98 -4.49
N PRO A 46 -6.36 -10.55 -5.70
CA PRO A 46 -7.37 -10.16 -6.68
C PRO A 46 -8.79 -10.38 -6.14
N PHE A 47 -9.77 -9.65 -6.66
CA PHE A 47 -11.16 -9.68 -6.19
C PHE A 47 -11.75 -11.09 -6.10
N THR A 48 -11.38 -11.97 -7.05
CA THR A 48 -11.84 -13.38 -7.11
C THR A 48 -11.38 -14.22 -5.92
N ALA A 49 -10.35 -13.81 -5.19
CA ALA A 49 -9.80 -14.55 -4.06
C ALA A 49 -10.17 -13.92 -2.69
N LEU A 50 -10.68 -12.67 -2.66
CA LEU A 50 -10.94 -11.93 -1.42
C LEU A 50 -11.81 -12.71 -0.43
N ARG A 51 -12.93 -13.29 -0.88
CA ARG A 51 -13.84 -14.02 0.00
C ARG A 51 -13.16 -15.23 0.64
N SER A 52 -12.42 -16.01 -0.14
CA SER A 52 -11.77 -17.23 0.34
C SER A 52 -10.64 -16.91 1.32
N VAL A 53 -9.79 -15.93 0.98
CA VAL A 53 -8.69 -15.48 1.85
C VAL A 53 -9.23 -14.83 3.13
N GLY A 54 -10.26 -13.98 3.02
CA GLY A 54 -10.90 -13.36 4.19
C GLY A 54 -11.54 -14.39 5.12
N THR A 55 -12.18 -15.43 4.58
CA THR A 55 -12.77 -16.52 5.38
C THR A 55 -11.69 -17.30 6.15
N LEU A 56 -10.52 -17.55 5.55
CA LEU A 56 -9.38 -18.17 6.24
C LEU A 56 -8.87 -17.26 7.37
N ILE A 57 -8.61 -15.98 7.06
CA ILE A 57 -8.08 -15.02 8.04
C ILE A 57 -9.00 -14.90 9.26
N ASP A 58 -10.30 -14.77 9.03
CA ASP A 58 -11.29 -14.64 10.12
C ASP A 58 -11.49 -15.96 10.88
N GLY A 59 -11.59 -17.08 10.18
CA GLY A 59 -11.82 -18.40 10.76
C GLY A 59 -10.68 -18.85 11.69
N ASP A 60 -9.43 -18.67 11.23
CA ASP A 60 -8.23 -19.08 11.96
C ASP A 60 -7.66 -17.94 12.85
N LYS A 61 -8.32 -16.76 12.88
CA LYS A 61 -7.87 -15.56 13.61
C LYS A 61 -6.42 -15.18 13.29
N LEU A 62 -6.07 -15.22 12.02
CA LEU A 62 -4.72 -14.91 11.58
C LEU A 62 -4.41 -13.42 11.79
N PRO A 63 -3.19 -13.06 12.29
CA PRO A 63 -2.78 -11.67 12.49
C PRO A 63 -2.35 -11.01 11.16
N ILE A 64 -3.17 -11.17 10.13
CA ILE A 64 -2.95 -10.66 8.78
C ILE A 64 -4.20 -9.87 8.36
N ALA A 65 -4.02 -8.62 7.94
CA ALA A 65 -5.09 -7.80 7.42
C ALA A 65 -5.45 -8.19 5.98
N LEU A 66 -6.73 -8.16 5.64
CA LEU A 66 -7.19 -8.32 4.27
C LEU A 66 -7.21 -6.96 3.58
N GLY A 67 -6.58 -6.87 2.41
CA GLY A 67 -6.63 -5.70 1.53
C GLY A 67 -7.25 -6.01 0.18
N ALA A 68 -7.70 -4.98 -0.53
CA ALA A 68 -8.14 -5.06 -1.92
C ALA A 68 -7.23 -4.22 -2.82
N GLN A 69 -7.23 -4.53 -4.12
CA GLN A 69 -6.31 -3.90 -5.09
C GLN A 69 -6.88 -2.64 -5.75
N ASP A 70 -8.18 -2.40 -5.60
CA ASP A 70 -8.91 -1.24 -6.13
C ASP A 70 -10.33 -1.20 -5.58
N CYS A 71 -11.07 -0.10 -5.84
CA CYS A 71 -12.53 -0.04 -5.75
C CYS A 71 -13.09 0.99 -6.73
N HIS A 72 -14.38 0.89 -7.04
CA HIS A 72 -15.13 1.94 -7.74
C HIS A 72 -15.49 3.07 -6.76
N PRO A 73 -15.46 4.35 -7.18
CA PRO A 73 -15.78 5.49 -6.31
C PRO A 73 -17.26 5.55 -5.90
N GLU A 74 -18.17 5.03 -6.73
CA GLU A 74 -19.60 4.99 -6.40
C GLU A 74 -19.93 3.77 -5.56
N ALA A 75 -20.87 3.94 -4.62
CA ALA A 75 -21.29 2.86 -3.72
C ALA A 75 -22.08 1.74 -4.42
N GLN A 76 -22.80 2.08 -5.48
CA GLN A 76 -23.59 1.16 -6.31
C GLN A 76 -24.00 1.84 -7.63
N GLY A 77 -24.46 1.08 -8.60
CA GLY A 77 -24.97 1.65 -9.85
C GLY A 77 -24.75 0.76 -11.07
N ALA A 78 -24.95 1.35 -12.25
CA ALA A 78 -24.79 0.69 -13.54
C ALA A 78 -23.30 0.69 -13.98
N TYR A 79 -22.48 -0.01 -13.22
CA TYR A 79 -21.04 -0.12 -13.40
C TYR A 79 -20.64 -1.60 -13.53
N THR A 80 -21.05 -2.22 -14.63
CA THR A 80 -20.86 -3.66 -14.86
C THR A 80 -19.40 -4.06 -14.74
N GLY A 81 -19.09 -5.01 -13.86
CA GLY A 81 -17.72 -5.51 -13.63
C GLY A 81 -16.98 -4.80 -12.48
N GLU A 82 -17.47 -3.68 -11.98
CA GLU A 82 -16.85 -2.92 -10.90
C GLU A 82 -17.20 -3.46 -9.50
N VAL A 83 -16.32 -3.19 -8.55
CA VAL A 83 -16.47 -3.56 -7.14
C VAL A 83 -16.44 -2.29 -6.28
N SER A 84 -17.49 -2.06 -5.50
CA SER A 84 -17.59 -0.86 -4.66
C SER A 84 -16.96 -1.03 -3.27
N ALA A 85 -16.63 0.09 -2.62
CA ALA A 85 -16.10 0.09 -1.26
C ALA A 85 -17.04 -0.59 -0.24
N PRO A 86 -18.38 -0.38 -0.25
CA PRO A 86 -19.30 -1.12 0.63
C PRO A 86 -19.27 -2.64 0.44
N MET A 87 -19.08 -3.14 -0.79
CA MET A 87 -18.93 -4.58 -1.05
C MET A 87 -17.68 -5.14 -0.39
N LEU A 88 -16.55 -4.41 -0.49
CA LEU A 88 -15.27 -4.78 0.12
C LEU A 88 -15.34 -4.78 1.65
N ALA A 89 -15.96 -3.76 2.25
CA ALA A 89 -16.14 -3.67 3.69
C ALA A 89 -16.92 -4.88 4.25
N LYS A 90 -17.93 -5.39 3.51
CA LYS A 90 -18.70 -6.60 3.90
C LYS A 90 -17.89 -7.90 3.80
N LEU A 91 -16.75 -7.90 3.11
CA LEU A 91 -15.81 -9.02 3.08
C LEU A 91 -14.73 -8.93 4.18
N GLY A 92 -14.77 -7.91 5.06
CA GLY A 92 -13.77 -7.70 6.10
C GLY A 92 -12.47 -7.07 5.59
N VAL A 93 -12.50 -6.44 4.40
CA VAL A 93 -11.36 -5.70 3.87
C VAL A 93 -11.05 -4.51 4.79
N GLN A 94 -9.77 -4.33 5.12
CA GLN A 94 -9.28 -3.24 5.98
C GLN A 94 -8.51 -2.19 5.19
N TYR A 95 -7.83 -2.58 4.13
CA TYR A 95 -7.03 -1.72 3.26
C TYR A 95 -7.50 -1.81 1.81
N VAL A 96 -7.46 -0.69 1.08
CA VAL A 96 -7.74 -0.69 -0.37
C VAL A 96 -6.66 0.12 -1.06
N ILE A 97 -5.92 -0.50 -1.99
CA ILE A 97 -4.97 0.20 -2.86
C ILE A 97 -5.78 1.05 -3.83
N VAL A 98 -5.43 2.33 -3.99
CA VAL A 98 -6.05 3.24 -4.96
C VAL A 98 -4.98 4.03 -5.70
N GLY A 99 -5.18 4.27 -6.99
CA GLY A 99 -4.24 5.01 -7.82
C GLY A 99 -2.90 4.30 -8.05
N HIS A 100 -2.85 2.97 -7.94
CA HIS A 100 -1.64 2.21 -8.26
C HIS A 100 -1.13 2.56 -9.67
N SER A 101 0.18 2.62 -9.86
CA SER A 101 0.81 3.03 -11.12
C SER A 101 0.27 2.30 -12.35
N GLU A 102 0.02 0.98 -12.24
CA GLU A 102 -0.60 0.19 -13.33
C GLU A 102 -2.00 0.69 -13.68
N ARG A 103 -2.80 1.13 -12.68
CA ARG A 103 -4.14 1.65 -12.95
C ARG A 103 -4.10 3.06 -13.53
N ARG A 104 -3.17 3.90 -13.08
CA ARG A 104 -2.92 5.20 -13.71
C ARG A 104 -2.52 5.01 -15.18
N GLN A 105 -1.65 4.06 -15.47
CA GLN A 105 -1.15 3.79 -16.81
C GLN A 105 -2.18 3.09 -17.71
N TYR A 106 -2.83 2.03 -17.25
CA TYR A 106 -3.67 1.17 -18.10
C TYR A 106 -5.16 1.49 -18.03
N ALA A 107 -5.64 2.08 -16.93
CA ALA A 107 -7.03 2.46 -16.74
C ALA A 107 -7.26 3.98 -16.79
N GLY A 108 -6.20 4.79 -16.98
CA GLY A 108 -6.30 6.24 -17.10
C GLY A 108 -6.73 6.93 -15.80
N GLU A 109 -6.43 6.36 -14.65
CA GLU A 109 -6.79 6.97 -13.36
C GLU A 109 -5.96 8.23 -13.10
N ASP A 110 -6.64 9.37 -12.98
CA ASP A 110 -6.07 10.64 -12.57
C ASP A 110 -6.20 10.86 -11.04
N ASP A 111 -5.63 11.96 -10.56
CA ASP A 111 -5.64 12.27 -9.13
C ASP A 111 -7.03 12.57 -8.59
N GLU A 112 -7.94 13.11 -9.41
CA GLU A 112 -9.33 13.37 -9.03
C GLU A 112 -10.08 12.04 -8.80
N LEU A 113 -9.93 11.08 -9.70
CA LEU A 113 -10.52 9.75 -9.54
C LEU A 113 -9.94 9.02 -8.33
N VAL A 114 -8.62 9.11 -8.12
CA VAL A 114 -7.95 8.53 -6.94
C VAL A 114 -8.48 9.17 -5.65
N ASN A 115 -8.68 10.49 -5.61
CA ASN A 115 -9.29 11.18 -4.48
C ASN A 115 -10.72 10.68 -4.20
N ARG A 116 -11.55 10.54 -5.23
CA ARG A 116 -12.91 10.00 -5.10
C ARG A 116 -12.92 8.58 -4.55
N LYS A 117 -12.01 7.72 -5.02
CA LYS A 117 -11.82 6.37 -4.51
C LYS A 117 -11.37 6.37 -3.04
N ALA A 118 -10.39 7.20 -2.69
CA ALA A 118 -9.92 7.32 -1.31
C ALA A 118 -11.05 7.75 -0.36
N ARG A 119 -11.89 8.70 -0.77
CA ARG A 119 -13.09 9.11 -0.01
C ARG A 119 -14.10 7.98 0.14
N ALA A 120 -14.35 7.19 -0.91
CA ALA A 120 -15.26 6.06 -0.86
C ALA A 120 -14.76 4.98 0.13
N VAL A 121 -13.45 4.71 0.13
CA VAL A 121 -12.80 3.77 1.05
C VAL A 121 -12.93 4.25 2.50
N LEU A 122 -12.59 5.52 2.77
CA LEU A 122 -12.73 6.14 4.10
C LEU A 122 -14.19 6.15 4.57
N GLY A 123 -15.12 6.51 3.67
CA GLY A 123 -16.57 6.51 3.95
C GLY A 123 -17.14 5.13 4.28
N ALA A 124 -16.51 4.07 3.83
CA ALA A 124 -16.86 2.68 4.15
C ALA A 124 -16.11 2.13 5.39
N GLY A 125 -15.35 2.96 6.11
CA GLY A 125 -14.63 2.60 7.33
C GLY A 125 -13.33 1.81 7.09
N MET A 126 -12.82 1.80 5.86
CA MET A 126 -11.55 1.17 5.50
C MET A 126 -10.44 2.22 5.33
N ARG A 127 -9.21 1.78 5.18
CA ARG A 127 -8.03 2.64 5.01
C ARG A 127 -7.52 2.57 3.57
N PRO A 128 -7.50 3.67 2.80
CA PRO A 128 -6.89 3.67 1.49
C PRO A 128 -5.36 3.63 1.59
N ILE A 129 -4.73 2.88 0.67
CA ILE A 129 -3.30 2.98 0.35
C ILE A 129 -3.23 3.77 -0.95
N VAL A 130 -2.93 5.06 -0.84
CA VAL A 130 -2.89 6.00 -1.97
C VAL A 130 -1.52 5.93 -2.63
N CYS A 131 -1.45 5.46 -3.88
CA CYS A 131 -0.21 5.33 -4.61
C CYS A 131 0.13 6.62 -5.38
N VAL A 132 1.38 7.04 -5.26
CA VAL A 132 1.98 8.18 -5.96
C VAL A 132 3.37 7.81 -6.46
N GLY A 133 3.81 8.37 -7.58
CA GLY A 133 5.15 8.12 -8.10
C GLY A 133 5.32 8.58 -9.52
N GLU A 134 6.58 8.82 -9.89
CA GLU A 134 7.00 9.33 -11.18
C GLU A 134 7.43 8.23 -12.15
N VAL A 135 7.23 8.47 -13.44
CA VAL A 135 7.76 7.63 -14.52
C VAL A 135 9.21 8.00 -14.85
N LEU A 136 9.88 7.15 -15.66
CA LEU A 136 11.30 7.33 -15.97
C LEU A 136 11.61 8.69 -16.61
N GLU A 137 10.79 9.13 -17.57
CA GLU A 137 10.96 10.42 -18.24
C GLU A 137 10.90 11.61 -17.25
N GLU A 138 10.03 11.53 -16.25
CA GLU A 138 9.88 12.56 -15.23
C GLU A 138 11.09 12.57 -14.30
N ARG A 139 11.61 11.39 -13.92
CA ARG A 139 12.81 11.27 -13.11
C ARG A 139 14.05 11.79 -13.84
N GLU A 140 14.27 11.39 -15.08
CA GLU A 140 15.40 11.85 -15.89
C GLU A 140 15.31 13.36 -16.18
N GLY A 141 14.09 13.90 -16.25
CA GLY A 141 13.83 15.34 -16.35
C GLY A 141 13.96 16.11 -15.04
N GLY A 142 14.33 15.46 -13.93
CA GLY A 142 14.46 16.11 -12.61
C GLY A 142 13.14 16.57 -12.00
N ARG A 143 12.00 16.03 -12.44
CA ARG A 143 10.64 16.44 -12.03
C ARG A 143 10.01 15.55 -10.96
N THR A 144 10.77 14.64 -10.33
CA THR A 144 10.27 13.73 -9.29
C THR A 144 9.48 14.48 -8.21
N ALA A 145 10.08 15.52 -7.62
CA ALA A 145 9.42 16.29 -6.56
C ALA A 145 8.13 16.95 -7.02
N GLU A 146 8.13 17.59 -8.19
CA GLU A 146 6.94 18.23 -8.79
C GLU A 146 5.79 17.22 -8.96
N VAL A 147 6.10 16.06 -9.53
CA VAL A 147 5.12 15.01 -9.82
C VAL A 147 4.51 14.45 -8.53
N VAL A 148 5.35 14.00 -7.58
CA VAL A 148 4.83 13.40 -6.34
C VAL A 148 4.06 14.42 -5.49
N GLN A 149 4.48 15.67 -5.46
CA GLN A 149 3.75 16.75 -4.80
C GLN A 149 2.40 17.02 -5.44
N GLY A 150 2.35 17.06 -6.78
CA GLY A 150 1.11 17.22 -7.54
C GLY A 150 0.12 16.10 -7.24
N GLN A 151 0.58 14.86 -7.33
CA GLN A 151 -0.24 13.66 -7.06
C GLN A 151 -0.73 13.62 -5.60
N VAL A 152 0.11 13.96 -4.62
CA VAL A 152 -0.31 14.06 -3.20
C VAL A 152 -1.39 15.13 -3.02
N ARG A 153 -1.18 16.34 -3.55
CA ARG A 153 -2.15 17.43 -3.45
C ARG A 153 -3.48 17.06 -4.10
N GLY A 154 -3.46 16.46 -5.30
CA GLY A 154 -4.66 16.07 -6.02
C GLY A 154 -5.39 14.90 -5.35
N SER A 155 -4.67 13.82 -5.03
CA SER A 155 -5.27 12.62 -4.44
C SER A 155 -5.79 12.84 -3.01
N LEU A 156 -5.23 13.78 -2.23
CA LEU A 156 -5.66 14.11 -0.87
C LEU A 156 -6.51 15.38 -0.77
N ALA A 157 -6.87 16.01 -1.90
CA ALA A 157 -7.61 17.27 -1.93
C ALA A 157 -8.88 17.24 -1.05
N GLY A 158 -8.98 18.19 -0.12
CA GLY A 158 -10.15 18.37 0.75
C GLY A 158 -10.41 17.21 1.73
N LEU A 159 -9.44 16.34 1.99
CA LEU A 159 -9.47 15.44 3.15
C LEU A 159 -9.01 16.19 4.40
N GLY A 160 -9.68 15.96 5.53
CA GLY A 160 -9.28 16.54 6.81
C GLY A 160 -8.04 15.85 7.40
N GLY A 161 -7.34 16.52 8.31
CA GLY A 161 -6.11 16.00 8.93
C GLY A 161 -6.26 14.61 9.56
N GLU A 162 -7.36 14.35 10.29
CA GLU A 162 -7.63 13.02 10.86
C GLU A 162 -7.83 11.94 9.79
N GLN A 163 -8.46 12.27 8.66
CA GLN A 163 -8.63 11.34 7.55
C GLN A 163 -7.28 11.00 6.92
N VAL A 164 -6.42 12.01 6.74
CA VAL A 164 -5.06 11.83 6.19
C VAL A 164 -4.17 11.06 7.17
N ALA A 165 -4.24 11.33 8.46
CA ALA A 165 -3.52 10.56 9.49
C ALA A 165 -3.88 9.07 9.47
N GLY A 166 -5.15 8.74 9.18
CA GLY A 166 -5.68 7.37 9.18
C GLY A 166 -5.40 6.56 7.91
N LEU A 167 -4.98 7.19 6.81
CA LEU A 167 -4.69 6.50 5.56
C LEU A 167 -3.20 6.07 5.46
N VAL A 168 -2.83 5.50 4.32
CA VAL A 168 -1.45 5.15 3.97
C VAL A 168 -1.13 5.78 2.61
N VAL A 169 0.09 6.28 2.43
CA VAL A 169 0.60 6.67 1.12
C VAL A 169 1.66 5.67 0.69
N ALA A 170 1.67 5.24 -0.57
CA ALA A 170 2.71 4.39 -1.12
C ALA A 170 3.47 5.13 -2.22
N TYR A 171 4.77 5.32 -2.04
CA TYR A 171 5.63 5.86 -3.07
C TYR A 171 6.10 4.77 -4.01
N GLU A 172 5.73 4.87 -5.27
CA GLU A 172 6.09 3.95 -6.33
C GLU A 172 7.07 4.63 -7.30
N PRO A 173 8.40 4.36 -7.24
CA PRO A 173 9.30 4.74 -8.32
C PRO A 173 8.96 3.89 -9.55
N VAL A 174 8.02 4.37 -10.41
CA VAL A 174 7.45 3.57 -11.53
C VAL A 174 8.54 3.08 -12.47
N TRP A 175 9.61 3.88 -12.66
CA TRP A 175 10.79 3.53 -13.44
C TRP A 175 11.59 2.33 -12.90
N ALA A 176 11.40 1.97 -11.62
CA ALA A 176 12.07 0.84 -10.98
C ALA A 176 11.17 -0.41 -10.83
N ILE A 177 9.85 -0.31 -11.17
CA ILE A 177 8.92 -1.42 -11.01
C ILE A 177 9.02 -2.36 -12.23
N GLY A 178 9.47 -3.60 -12.01
CA GLY A 178 9.52 -4.63 -13.07
C GLY A 178 10.58 -4.40 -14.16
N THR A 179 11.43 -3.39 -14.04
CA THR A 179 12.42 -3.01 -15.07
C THR A 179 13.81 -3.60 -14.83
N GLY A 180 14.03 -4.23 -13.66
CA GLY A 180 15.36 -4.67 -13.22
C GLY A 180 16.22 -3.54 -12.64
N ARG A 181 15.79 -2.28 -12.71
CA ARG A 181 16.39 -1.15 -11.98
C ARG A 181 15.85 -1.16 -10.54
N ALA A 182 16.65 -0.69 -9.60
CA ALA A 182 16.23 -0.51 -8.21
C ALA A 182 16.58 0.91 -7.76
N ALA A 183 15.64 1.58 -7.10
CA ALA A 183 15.95 2.76 -6.33
C ALA A 183 16.72 2.33 -5.08
N THR A 184 17.70 3.13 -4.67
CA THR A 184 18.40 2.92 -3.39
C THR A 184 17.49 3.29 -2.22
N ALA A 185 17.85 2.86 -1.02
CA ALA A 185 17.12 3.27 0.18
C ALA A 185 17.21 4.78 0.43
N ASP A 186 18.29 5.42 -0.01
CA ASP A 186 18.46 6.88 0.05
C ASP A 186 17.56 7.61 -0.95
N ASP A 187 17.44 7.13 -2.20
CA ASP A 187 16.46 7.65 -3.18
C ASP A 187 15.02 7.56 -2.63
N ALA A 188 14.69 6.43 -2.00
CA ALA A 188 13.37 6.23 -1.38
C ALA A 188 13.15 7.23 -0.25
N GLN A 189 14.13 7.40 0.65
CA GLN A 189 14.06 8.34 1.76
C GLN A 189 13.89 9.77 1.28
N GLU A 190 14.68 10.21 0.30
CA GLU A 190 14.61 11.57 -0.24
C GLU A 190 13.21 11.90 -0.76
N THR A 191 12.66 11.03 -1.60
CA THR A 191 11.33 11.26 -2.18
C THR A 191 10.21 11.14 -1.14
N ILE A 192 10.29 10.18 -0.22
CA ILE A 192 9.31 10.00 0.85
C ILE A 192 9.32 11.19 1.81
N ALA A 193 10.48 11.80 2.10
CA ALA A 193 10.56 13.03 2.88
C ALA A 193 9.83 14.20 2.19
N VAL A 194 9.96 14.33 0.85
CA VAL A 194 9.19 15.31 0.07
C VAL A 194 7.68 15.06 0.16
N ILE A 195 7.26 13.80 0.05
CA ILE A 195 5.84 13.42 0.19
C ILE A 195 5.33 13.81 1.59
N ARG A 196 6.06 13.49 2.65
CA ARG A 196 5.68 13.81 4.03
C ARG A 196 5.60 15.32 4.26
N ALA A 197 6.57 16.08 3.75
CA ALA A 197 6.52 17.55 3.82
C ALA A 197 5.29 18.13 3.10
N THR A 198 4.94 17.58 1.94
CA THR A 198 3.74 17.98 1.19
C THR A 198 2.46 17.64 1.96
N ILE A 199 2.41 16.50 2.65
CA ILE A 199 1.28 16.16 3.52
C ILE A 199 1.16 17.15 4.68
N ALA A 200 2.27 17.60 5.27
CA ALA A 200 2.26 18.64 6.31
C ALA A 200 1.66 19.95 5.79
N GLU A 201 1.94 20.34 4.55
CA GLU A 201 1.38 21.52 3.92
C GLU A 201 -0.14 21.42 3.70
N VAL A 202 -0.64 20.27 3.24
CA VAL A 202 -2.05 20.10 2.83
C VAL A 202 -2.97 19.66 3.95
N ALA A 203 -2.47 18.93 4.94
CA ALA A 203 -3.27 18.31 6.01
C ALA A 203 -2.79 18.65 7.43
N GLY A 204 -1.71 19.41 7.56
CA GLY A 204 -1.11 19.81 8.83
C GLY A 204 -0.05 18.85 9.36
N GLN A 205 0.85 19.37 10.21
CA GLN A 205 1.99 18.63 10.74
C GLN A 205 1.57 17.38 11.52
N ALA A 206 0.51 17.45 12.32
CA ALA A 206 0.01 16.30 13.08
C ALA A 206 -0.36 15.13 12.18
N ALA A 207 -1.03 15.39 11.04
CA ALA A 207 -1.36 14.35 10.06
C ALA A 207 -0.08 13.77 9.42
N ALA A 208 0.89 14.62 9.07
CA ALA A 208 2.16 14.19 8.50
C ALA A 208 3.01 13.34 9.47
N ASP A 209 2.91 13.60 10.77
CA ASP A 209 3.62 12.84 11.80
C ASP A 209 3.01 11.45 12.04
N GLU A 210 1.70 11.29 11.79
CA GLU A 210 0.97 10.04 12.03
C GLU A 210 0.81 9.17 10.78
N VAL A 211 0.64 9.77 9.59
CA VAL A 211 0.44 9.03 8.34
C VAL A 211 1.63 8.10 8.04
N ARG A 212 1.32 6.87 7.67
CA ARG A 212 2.34 5.90 7.24
C ARG A 212 2.64 6.08 5.76
N ILE A 213 3.93 6.11 5.42
CA ILE A 213 4.37 6.19 4.04
C ILE A 213 5.18 4.93 3.72
N GLN A 214 4.69 4.14 2.77
CA GLN A 214 5.32 2.91 2.30
C GLN A 214 6.23 3.19 1.10
N TYR A 215 7.27 2.38 0.96
CA TYR A 215 8.01 2.24 -0.29
C TYR A 215 7.38 1.16 -1.17
N GLY A 216 7.01 1.50 -2.39
CA GLY A 216 6.31 0.64 -3.36
C GLY A 216 7.17 0.20 -4.55
N GLY A 217 8.49 0.37 -4.49
CA GLY A 217 9.40 -0.12 -5.52
C GLY A 217 9.78 -1.60 -5.32
N SER A 218 10.96 -1.99 -5.84
CA SER A 218 11.45 -3.36 -5.72
C SER A 218 11.92 -3.65 -4.29
N VAL A 219 11.11 -4.37 -3.52
CA VAL A 219 11.42 -4.82 -2.16
C VAL A 219 11.69 -6.33 -2.16
N LYS A 220 12.78 -6.73 -1.49
CA LYS A 220 13.20 -8.12 -1.28
C LYS A 220 13.70 -8.27 0.16
N ALA A 221 13.83 -9.50 0.64
CA ALA A 221 14.42 -9.77 1.95
C ALA A 221 15.80 -9.12 2.13
N ALA A 222 16.59 -9.05 1.06
CA ALA A 222 17.95 -8.51 1.08
C ALA A 222 18.04 -6.99 1.34
N ASN A 223 16.99 -6.19 1.01
CA ASN A 223 16.98 -4.74 1.18
C ASN A 223 15.93 -4.23 2.18
N ALA A 224 15.11 -5.11 2.74
CA ALA A 224 13.99 -4.74 3.61
C ALA A 224 14.48 -4.02 4.89
N GLU A 225 15.56 -4.49 5.50
CA GLU A 225 16.14 -3.90 6.72
C GLU A 225 16.70 -2.50 6.46
N GLU A 226 17.42 -2.31 5.34
CA GLU A 226 17.98 -1.02 4.95
C GLU A 226 16.88 0.02 4.67
N LEU A 227 15.82 -0.39 3.94
CA LEU A 227 14.65 0.47 3.70
C LEU A 227 13.94 0.82 5.02
N ALA A 228 13.71 -0.17 5.88
CA ALA A 228 13.05 0.04 7.17
C ALA A 228 13.87 0.93 8.13
N ALA A 229 15.19 0.99 7.98
CA ALA A 229 16.05 1.87 8.78
C ALA A 229 15.88 3.37 8.45
N LYS A 230 15.26 3.71 7.31
CA LYS A 230 15.05 5.10 6.90
C LYS A 230 13.96 5.76 7.75
N PRO A 231 14.16 7.02 8.22
CA PRO A 231 13.27 7.66 9.18
C PRO A 231 11.83 7.88 8.69
N ASP A 232 11.65 8.12 7.39
CA ASP A 232 10.32 8.40 6.82
C ASP A 232 9.65 7.20 6.15
N VAL A 233 10.37 6.07 6.00
CA VAL A 233 9.82 4.84 5.40
C VAL A 233 9.09 4.03 6.47
N ASP A 234 7.76 3.95 6.41
CA ASP A 234 6.90 3.27 7.40
C ASP A 234 6.40 1.91 6.92
N GLY A 235 7.16 1.25 6.06
CA GLY A 235 6.85 -0.06 5.54
C GLY A 235 6.97 -0.17 4.03
N ALA A 236 6.30 -1.17 3.47
CA ALA A 236 6.40 -1.46 2.04
C ALA A 236 5.09 -1.94 1.42
N LEU A 237 4.84 -1.53 0.19
CA LEU A 237 3.85 -2.14 -0.71
C LEU A 237 4.60 -3.08 -1.66
N VAL A 238 4.54 -4.37 -1.37
CA VAL A 238 5.39 -5.40 -1.99
C VAL A 238 4.63 -6.07 -3.13
N GLY A 239 5.20 -6.05 -4.33
CA GLY A 239 4.66 -6.75 -5.50
C GLY A 239 5.08 -8.23 -5.55
N GLY A 240 5.85 -8.62 -6.55
CA GLY A 240 6.21 -10.02 -6.87
C GLY A 240 6.77 -10.84 -5.70
N ALA A 241 7.57 -10.26 -4.82
CA ALA A 241 8.10 -10.95 -3.64
C ALA A 241 7.00 -11.37 -2.64
N SER A 242 5.81 -10.75 -2.67
CA SER A 242 4.67 -11.15 -1.84
C SER A 242 3.95 -12.42 -2.33
N LEU A 243 4.31 -12.93 -3.51
CA LEU A 243 3.76 -14.18 -4.07
C LEU A 243 4.47 -15.44 -3.58
N ASP A 244 5.55 -15.28 -2.82
CA ASP A 244 6.28 -16.32 -2.11
C ASP A 244 6.20 -16.07 -0.61
N ALA A 245 5.70 -17.05 0.16
CA ALA A 245 5.43 -16.88 1.58
C ALA A 245 6.71 -16.69 2.40
N ASP A 246 7.79 -17.40 2.04
CA ASP A 246 9.05 -17.36 2.76
C ASP A 246 9.77 -16.03 2.52
N GLU A 247 9.82 -15.58 1.26
CA GLU A 247 10.41 -14.29 0.90
C GLU A 247 9.62 -13.13 1.55
N PHE A 248 8.28 -13.19 1.52
CA PHE A 248 7.45 -12.15 2.13
C PHE A 248 7.60 -12.13 3.65
N ALA A 249 7.67 -13.30 4.30
CA ALA A 249 7.94 -13.38 5.74
C ALA A 249 9.32 -12.79 6.11
N LEU A 250 10.35 -13.02 5.29
CA LEU A 250 11.67 -12.42 5.51
C LEU A 250 11.66 -10.89 5.37
N ILE A 251 10.86 -10.35 4.44
CA ILE A 251 10.65 -8.89 4.32
C ILE A 251 9.99 -8.34 5.60
N VAL A 252 8.95 -9.00 6.12
CA VAL A 252 8.29 -8.61 7.38
C VAL A 252 9.30 -8.62 8.53
N LYS A 253 10.07 -9.70 8.68
CA LYS A 253 11.09 -9.83 9.75
C LYS A 253 12.21 -8.80 9.65
N GLY A 254 12.67 -8.49 8.43
CA GLY A 254 13.64 -7.41 8.18
C GLY A 254 13.10 -6.05 8.62
N SER A 255 11.83 -5.79 8.36
CA SER A 255 11.16 -4.54 8.74
C SER A 255 10.86 -4.43 10.24
N ALA A 256 10.73 -5.56 10.96
CA ALA A 256 10.49 -5.59 12.40
C ALA A 256 11.71 -5.10 13.23
N ARG A 257 12.91 -5.17 12.68
CA ARG A 257 14.14 -4.73 13.34
C ARG A 257 14.21 -3.22 13.61
N ARG A 258 13.46 -2.41 12.87
CA ARG A 258 13.31 -0.97 13.15
C ARG A 258 12.59 -0.68 14.47
N ALA A 259 11.67 -1.55 14.86
CA ALA A 259 10.83 -1.35 16.04
C ALA A 259 11.55 -1.67 17.35
N ARG A 260 12.78 -2.20 17.29
CA ARG A 260 13.67 -2.49 18.42
C ARG A 260 14.72 -1.41 18.57
#